data_ee9760e485a61771c8e5c5735b66b9ad
#
_entry.id   ee9760e485a61771c8e5c5735b66b9ad
#
_cell.length_a   1.000
_cell.length_b   1.000
_cell.length_c   1.000
_cell.angle_alpha   90.00
_cell.angle_beta   90.00
_cell.angle_gamma   90.00
#
_symmetry.space_group_name_H-M   'P 1'
#
loop_
_entity.id
_entity.type
_entity.pdbx_description
1 polymer ?
#
loop_
_entity_poly.entity_id
_entity_poly.type
_entity_poly.pdbx_seq_one_letter_code
_entity_poly.pdbx_strand_id
1 'polypeptide(L)'
;KRQYNGYTASAKKNAVKTMHAQTLKYVSAEIQKCTLEGSSGKAFGANSANCGQINGNNGATTAVSALVNNSTDKNPYNSSAKAIASSTGYAEGQVSVSGSGKVITIKSCYVTPCSGSNITGESKVTIE
;
A
#
# COMPACT_ATOMS: atom_id res chain seq x y z
N LYS A 1 9.51 20.82 6.78
CA LYS A 1 9.07 19.81 5.85
C LYS A 1 10.19 18.84 5.45
N ARG A 2 9.89 17.56 5.46
CA ARG A 2 10.87 16.53 5.15
C ARG A 2 11.21 16.53 3.66
N GLN A 3 12.51 16.48 3.37
CA GLN A 3 13.01 16.38 2.01
C GLN A 3 13.73 15.06 1.85
N TYR A 4 13.39 14.31 0.82
CA TYR A 4 14.03 13.02 0.57
C TYR A 4 15.27 13.12 -0.31
N ASN A 5 15.39 14.19 -1.09
CA ASN A 5 16.51 14.34 -2.00
C ASN A 5 17.86 14.48 -1.28
N GLY A 6 17.85 14.79 0.02
CA GLY A 6 19.08 14.83 0.81
C GLY A 6 19.44 13.49 1.45
N TYR A 7 18.63 12.48 1.27
CA TYR A 7 18.89 11.17 1.86
C TYR A 7 19.94 10.41 1.07
N THR A 8 20.74 9.63 1.77
CA THR A 8 21.64 8.67 1.14
C THR A 8 20.81 7.57 0.47
N ALA A 9 21.46 6.81 -0.44
CA ALA A 9 20.80 5.68 -1.07
C ALA A 9 20.29 4.67 -0.03
N SER A 10 21.08 4.44 1.02
CA SER A 10 20.70 3.53 2.10
C SER A 10 19.45 4.02 2.84
N ALA A 11 19.39 5.33 3.11
CA ALA A 11 18.23 5.92 3.79
C ALA A 11 16.96 5.82 2.94
N LYS A 12 17.09 6.03 1.62
CA LYS A 12 15.95 5.89 0.71
C LYS A 12 15.42 4.47 0.67
N LYS A 13 16.33 3.49 0.59
CA LYS A 13 15.95 2.08 0.64
C LYS A 13 15.20 1.76 1.93
N ASN A 14 15.72 2.22 3.06
CA ASN A 14 15.11 1.95 4.35
C ASN A 14 13.73 2.63 4.47
N ALA A 15 13.58 3.82 3.89
CA ALA A 15 12.29 4.50 3.86
C ALA A 15 11.24 3.67 3.13
N VAL A 16 11.61 3.08 1.98
CA VAL A 16 10.69 2.24 1.22
C VAL A 16 10.33 0.98 2.00
N LYS A 17 11.32 0.33 2.62
CA LYS A 17 11.08 -0.86 3.44
C LYS A 17 10.11 -0.56 4.57
N THR A 18 10.30 0.57 5.23
CA THR A 18 9.43 1.00 6.31
C THR A 18 8.00 1.24 5.80
N MET A 19 7.87 1.93 4.68
CA MET A 19 6.55 2.18 4.09
C MET A 19 5.85 0.90 3.68
N HIS A 20 6.60 -0.07 3.15
CA HIS A 20 6.01 -1.38 2.80
C HIS A 20 5.45 -2.06 4.04
N ALA A 21 6.24 -2.13 5.10
CA ALA A 21 5.81 -2.77 6.35
C ALA A 21 4.61 -2.06 6.97
N GLN A 22 4.62 -0.74 6.98
CA GLN A 22 3.52 0.06 7.51
C GLN A 22 2.26 -0.14 6.69
N THR A 23 2.38 -0.18 5.36
CA THR A 23 1.25 -0.39 4.47
C THR A 23 0.62 -1.76 4.69
N LEU A 24 1.45 -2.80 4.79
CA LEU A 24 0.98 -4.15 5.05
C LEU A 24 0.23 -4.23 6.37
N LYS A 25 0.79 -3.64 7.41
CA LYS A 25 0.18 -3.63 8.74
C LYS A 25 -1.15 -2.86 8.73
N TYR A 26 -1.17 -1.69 8.09
CA TYR A 26 -2.36 -0.87 8.02
C TYR A 26 -3.49 -1.57 7.26
N VAL A 27 -3.17 -2.14 6.11
CA VAL A 27 -4.16 -2.87 5.30
C VAL A 27 -4.73 -4.04 6.09
N SER A 28 -3.86 -4.82 6.74
CA SER A 28 -4.30 -5.96 7.54
C SER A 28 -5.23 -5.53 8.66
N ALA A 29 -4.91 -4.44 9.34
CA ALA A 29 -5.73 -3.95 10.46
C ALA A 29 -7.09 -3.45 9.97
N GLU A 30 -7.12 -2.73 8.85
CA GLU A 30 -8.37 -2.19 8.32
C GLU A 30 -9.27 -3.30 7.78
N ILE A 31 -8.70 -4.32 7.16
CA ILE A 31 -9.47 -5.48 6.71
C ILE A 31 -10.07 -6.22 7.91
N GLN A 32 -9.29 -6.44 8.97
CA GLN A 32 -9.81 -7.07 10.19
C GLN A 32 -10.94 -6.25 10.82
N LYS A 33 -10.78 -4.94 10.82
CA LYS A 33 -11.81 -4.03 11.32
C LYS A 33 -13.13 -4.25 10.57
N CYS A 34 -13.07 -4.36 9.24
CA CYS A 34 -14.25 -4.61 8.44
C CYS A 34 -14.85 -6.00 8.70
N THR A 35 -14.02 -6.99 8.94
CA THR A 35 -14.49 -8.32 9.29
C THR A 35 -15.29 -8.29 10.59
N LEU A 36 -14.81 -7.53 11.57
CA LEU A 36 -15.46 -7.45 12.88
C LEU A 36 -16.71 -6.56 12.87
N GLU A 37 -16.67 -5.43 12.17
CA GLU A 37 -17.75 -4.46 12.18
C GLU A 37 -18.88 -4.81 11.20
N GLY A 38 -18.59 -5.64 10.23
CA GLY A 38 -19.59 -6.00 9.22
C GLY A 38 -19.92 -4.85 8.29
N SER A 39 -21.07 -4.94 7.64
CA SER A 39 -21.42 -4.02 6.55
C SER A 39 -21.68 -2.58 6.98
N SER A 40 -21.85 -2.33 8.27
CA SER A 40 -22.11 -0.96 8.76
C SER A 40 -20.84 -0.18 9.05
N GLY A 41 -19.68 -0.85 9.09
CA GLY A 41 -18.42 -0.20 9.39
C GLY A 41 -17.80 0.48 8.17
N LYS A 42 -16.74 1.23 8.44
CA LYS A 42 -15.96 1.91 7.40
C LYS A 42 -14.49 1.73 7.68
N ALA A 43 -13.68 1.77 6.63
CA ALA A 43 -12.24 1.57 6.72
C ALA A 43 -11.49 2.50 5.78
N PHE A 44 -10.19 2.62 6.00
CA PHE A 44 -9.23 3.35 5.16
C PHE A 44 -9.38 4.86 5.19
N GLY A 45 -9.71 5.42 6.35
CA GLY A 45 -9.47 6.83 6.61
C GLY A 45 -10.55 7.80 6.16
N ALA A 46 -10.14 9.00 5.80
CA ALA A 46 -11.05 10.13 5.60
C ALA A 46 -12.02 9.92 4.46
N ASN A 47 -11.56 9.37 3.34
CA ASN A 47 -12.43 8.97 2.23
C ASN A 47 -12.68 7.49 2.31
N SER A 48 -13.20 7.08 3.46
CA SER A 48 -13.30 5.68 3.82
C SER A 48 -14.21 4.89 2.88
N ALA A 49 -13.89 3.62 2.75
CA ALA A 49 -14.71 2.67 2.03
C ALA A 49 -15.70 2.01 3.00
N ASN A 50 -16.85 1.61 2.48
CA ASN A 50 -17.83 0.87 3.27
C ASN A 50 -17.35 -0.57 3.45
N CYS A 51 -17.37 -1.05 4.68
CA CYS A 51 -16.99 -2.43 4.96
C CYS A 51 -17.87 -3.44 4.22
N GLY A 52 -19.12 -3.09 3.95
CA GLY A 52 -19.99 -3.93 3.14
C GLY A 52 -19.43 -4.20 1.75
N GLN A 53 -18.83 -3.19 1.12
CA GLN A 53 -18.20 -3.35 -0.17
C GLN A 53 -16.87 -4.10 -0.07
N ILE A 54 -16.08 -3.81 0.97
CA ILE A 54 -14.79 -4.48 1.20
C ILE A 54 -15.01 -5.97 1.44
N ASN A 55 -16.03 -6.32 2.20
CA ASN A 55 -16.34 -7.73 2.49
C ASN A 55 -17.00 -8.45 1.30
N GLY A 56 -17.32 -7.73 0.24
CA GLY A 56 -17.95 -8.30 -0.95
C GLY A 56 -16.95 -8.98 -1.88
N ASN A 57 -17.43 -9.44 -3.02
CA ASN A 57 -16.65 -10.26 -3.94
C ASN A 57 -15.46 -9.55 -4.56
N ASN A 58 -15.55 -8.24 -4.75
CA ASN A 58 -14.46 -7.44 -5.32
C ASN A 58 -13.91 -6.46 -4.29
N GLY A 59 -13.92 -6.86 -3.03
CA GLY A 59 -13.52 -5.99 -1.93
C GLY A 59 -12.09 -5.50 -2.01
N ALA A 60 -11.19 -6.31 -2.58
CA ALA A 60 -9.79 -5.92 -2.70
C ALA A 60 -9.63 -4.67 -3.55
N THR A 61 -10.34 -4.56 -4.66
CA THR A 61 -10.30 -3.37 -5.52
C THR A 61 -10.78 -2.13 -4.77
N THR A 62 -11.86 -2.26 -4.02
CA THR A 62 -12.40 -1.17 -3.21
C THR A 62 -11.39 -0.72 -2.15
N ALA A 63 -10.78 -1.67 -1.46
CA ALA A 63 -9.78 -1.37 -0.43
C ALA A 63 -8.56 -0.67 -1.01
N VAL A 64 -8.06 -1.14 -2.15
CA VAL A 64 -6.90 -0.54 -2.81
C VAL A 64 -7.20 0.90 -3.23
N SER A 65 -8.37 1.16 -3.81
CA SER A 65 -8.76 2.52 -4.19
C SER A 65 -8.79 3.46 -3.00
N ALA A 66 -9.38 3.02 -1.90
CA ALA A 66 -9.46 3.84 -0.68
C ALA A 66 -8.07 4.10 -0.10
N LEU A 67 -7.24 3.07 -0.04
CA LEU A 67 -5.87 3.19 0.46
C LEU A 67 -5.06 4.21 -0.34
N VAL A 68 -5.07 4.09 -1.65
CA VAL A 68 -4.29 4.98 -2.52
C VAL A 68 -4.80 6.41 -2.45
N ASN A 69 -6.12 6.58 -2.45
CA ASN A 69 -6.71 7.92 -2.40
C ASN A 69 -6.42 8.65 -1.10
N ASN A 70 -6.26 7.92 0.00
CA ASN A 70 -6.00 8.52 1.32
C ASN A 70 -4.52 8.60 1.65
N SER A 71 -3.65 8.03 0.82
CA SER A 71 -2.22 8.03 1.06
C SER A 71 -1.60 9.38 0.77
N THR A 72 -0.72 9.84 1.66
CA THR A 72 -0.01 11.11 1.50
C THR A 72 1.50 10.95 1.48
N ASP A 73 2.01 9.75 1.72
CA ASP A 73 3.45 9.50 1.72
C ASP A 73 4.04 9.74 0.34
N LYS A 74 5.24 10.31 0.31
CA LYS A 74 5.92 10.63 -0.94
C LYS A 74 7.01 9.60 -1.23
N ASN A 75 7.23 9.38 -2.53
CA ASN A 75 8.29 8.51 -3.00
C ASN A 75 9.64 9.10 -2.62
N PRO A 76 10.51 8.37 -1.91
CA PRO A 76 11.81 8.90 -1.49
C PRO A 76 12.74 9.31 -2.64
N TYR A 77 12.49 8.80 -3.83
CA TYR A 77 13.27 9.12 -5.03
C TYR A 77 12.61 10.20 -5.89
N ASN A 78 11.34 10.53 -5.62
CA ASN A 78 10.60 11.51 -6.40
C ASN A 78 9.52 12.14 -5.54
N SER A 79 9.85 13.27 -4.92
CA SER A 79 8.96 13.92 -3.96
C SER A 79 7.68 14.49 -4.58
N SER A 80 7.57 14.52 -5.89
CA SER A 80 6.33 14.94 -6.55
C SER A 80 5.38 13.76 -6.80
N ALA A 81 5.78 12.54 -6.49
CA ALA A 81 4.97 11.35 -6.66
C ALA A 81 4.60 10.74 -5.31
N LYS A 82 3.43 10.11 -5.24
CA LYS A 82 3.07 9.33 -4.05
C LYS A 82 3.90 8.06 -4.00
N ALA A 83 4.23 7.63 -2.78
CA ALA A 83 4.91 6.36 -2.59
C ALA A 83 3.98 5.19 -2.82
N ILE A 84 2.74 5.28 -2.34
CA ILE A 84 1.75 4.20 -2.45
C ILE A 84 0.90 4.45 -3.69
N ALA A 85 0.93 3.53 -4.63
CA ALA A 85 0.24 3.67 -5.91
C ALA A 85 -0.44 2.38 -6.32
N SER A 86 -1.52 2.51 -7.07
CA SER A 86 -2.24 1.36 -7.62
C SER A 86 -1.48 0.85 -8.84
N SER A 87 -0.87 -0.32 -8.72
CA SER A 87 -0.05 -0.89 -9.79
C SER A 87 0.21 -2.37 -9.52
N THR A 88 0.35 -3.14 -10.58
CA THR A 88 0.75 -4.55 -10.47
C THR A 88 2.24 -4.74 -10.69
N GLY A 89 2.96 -3.69 -11.06
CA GLY A 89 4.38 -3.75 -11.32
C GLY A 89 5.22 -3.09 -10.25
N TYR A 90 6.53 -3.08 -10.46
CA TYR A 90 7.49 -2.41 -9.58
C TYR A 90 7.91 -1.08 -10.17
N ALA A 91 8.10 -0.09 -9.32
CA ALA A 91 8.73 1.17 -9.68
C ALA A 91 9.57 1.65 -8.51
N GLU A 92 10.68 2.30 -8.80
CA GLU A 92 11.64 2.70 -7.77
C GLU A 92 10.98 3.58 -6.71
N GLY A 93 11.13 3.19 -5.44
CA GLY A 93 10.60 3.95 -4.31
C GLY A 93 9.11 3.82 -4.11
N GLN A 94 8.45 2.99 -4.90
CA GLN A 94 6.99 2.85 -4.86
C GLN A 94 6.58 1.60 -4.10
N VAL A 95 5.54 1.75 -3.31
CA VAL A 95 4.79 0.63 -2.72
C VAL A 95 3.59 0.42 -3.63
N SER A 96 3.66 -0.62 -4.46
CA SER A 96 2.63 -0.92 -5.45
C SER A 96 1.57 -1.80 -4.81
N VAL A 97 0.32 -1.36 -4.86
CA VAL A 97 -0.80 -2.13 -4.32
C VAL A 97 -1.78 -2.46 -5.43
N SER A 98 -2.26 -3.68 -5.42
CA SER A 98 -3.25 -4.13 -6.40
C SER A 98 -4.23 -5.08 -5.74
N GLY A 99 -5.43 -5.14 -6.28
CA GLY A 99 -6.48 -5.99 -5.75
C GLY A 99 -7.11 -6.83 -6.83
N SER A 100 -7.42 -8.06 -6.49
CA SER A 100 -8.14 -8.97 -7.37
C SER A 100 -9.03 -9.84 -6.50
N GLY A 101 -10.34 -9.77 -6.73
CA GLY A 101 -11.30 -10.49 -5.91
C GLY A 101 -11.18 -10.10 -4.46
N LYS A 102 -10.70 -10.99 -3.63
CA LYS A 102 -10.53 -10.77 -2.20
C LYS A 102 -9.07 -10.74 -1.76
N VAL A 103 -8.13 -10.63 -2.70
CA VAL A 103 -6.70 -10.63 -2.40
C VAL A 103 -6.10 -9.28 -2.75
N ILE A 104 -5.42 -8.67 -1.78
CA ILE A 104 -4.66 -7.44 -1.96
C ILE A 104 -3.18 -7.83 -2.00
N THR A 105 -2.49 -7.41 -3.05
CA THR A 105 -1.06 -7.70 -3.22
C THR A 105 -0.27 -6.42 -3.06
N ILE A 106 0.81 -6.46 -2.28
CA ILE A 106 1.67 -5.32 -1.98
C ILE A 106 3.10 -5.67 -2.38
N LYS A 107 3.69 -4.84 -3.22
CA LYS A 107 5.06 -5.00 -3.73
C LYS A 107 5.82 -3.70 -3.56
N SER A 108 7.13 -3.77 -3.40
CA SER A 108 7.94 -2.56 -3.30
C SER A 108 9.27 -2.75 -4.00
N CYS A 109 9.76 -1.67 -4.63
CA CYS A 109 11.09 -1.62 -5.19
C CYS A 109 11.90 -0.59 -4.41
N TYR A 110 12.98 -1.03 -3.81
CA TYR A 110 13.81 -0.20 -2.94
C TYR A 110 14.75 0.70 -3.73
N VAL A 111 15.21 0.21 -4.87
CA VAL A 111 16.17 0.90 -5.74
C VAL A 111 16.18 0.19 -7.09
N THR A 112 16.47 0.92 -8.15
CA THR A 112 16.63 0.31 -9.48
C THR A 112 17.99 -0.41 -9.60
N PRO A 113 18.05 -1.51 -10.35
CA PRO A 113 16.96 -2.16 -11.06
C PRO A 113 16.03 -2.89 -10.08
N CYS A 114 14.73 -2.90 -10.41
CA CYS A 114 13.73 -3.52 -9.54
C CYS A 114 13.74 -5.04 -9.72
N SER A 115 14.73 -5.67 -9.13
CA SER A 115 14.90 -7.12 -9.21
C SER A 115 15.79 -7.59 -8.08
N GLY A 116 15.81 -8.88 -7.83
CA GLY A 116 16.67 -9.51 -6.83
C GLY A 116 16.45 -8.97 -5.43
N SER A 117 17.52 -8.54 -4.79
CA SER A 117 17.45 -8.01 -3.43
C SER A 117 16.96 -6.57 -3.36
N ASN A 118 16.68 -5.95 -4.51
CA ASN A 118 16.19 -4.57 -4.57
C ASN A 118 14.68 -4.47 -4.47
N ILE A 119 13.98 -5.58 -4.40
CA ILE A 119 12.52 -5.62 -4.29
C ILE A 119 12.08 -6.51 -3.15
N THR A 120 10.83 -6.31 -2.71
CA THR A 120 10.19 -7.30 -1.83
C THR A 120 9.61 -8.41 -2.66
N GLY A 121 9.40 -9.57 -2.05
CA GLY A 121 8.45 -10.51 -2.60
C GLY A 121 7.03 -9.95 -2.47
N GLU A 122 6.07 -10.64 -3.05
CA GLU A 122 4.67 -10.23 -2.92
C GLU A 122 4.18 -10.47 -1.51
N SER A 123 3.64 -9.44 -0.89
CA SER A 123 2.92 -9.57 0.38
C SER A 123 1.44 -9.55 0.06
N LYS A 124 0.69 -10.51 0.59
CA LYS A 124 -0.73 -10.63 0.27
C LYS A 124 -1.58 -10.56 1.53
N VAL A 125 -2.70 -9.86 1.40
CA VAL A 125 -3.73 -9.80 2.43
C VAL A 125 -5.03 -10.31 1.82
N THR A 126 -5.60 -11.32 2.43
CA THR A 126 -6.86 -11.91 1.96
C THR A 126 -8.01 -11.44 2.82
N ILE A 127 -9.07 -10.98 2.17
CA ILE A 127 -10.30 -10.58 2.83
C ILE A 127 -11.14 -11.84 3.07
N GLU A 128 -11.53 -12.05 4.30
CA GLU A 128 -12.28 -13.26 4.67
C GLU A 128 -13.76 -13.11 4.62
#